data_d68b07fcf90f5effc6c7a2f2fcfcd650
#
_entry.id   d68b07fcf90f5effc6c7a2f2fcfcd650
#
_cell.length_a   1.000
_cell.length_b   1.000
_cell.length_c   1.000
_cell.angle_alpha   90.00
_cell.angle_beta   90.00
_cell.angle_gamma   90.00
#
_symmetry.space_group_name_H-M   'P 1'
#
loop_
_entity.id
_entity.type
_entity.pdbx_description
1 polymer ?
#
loop_
_entity_poly.entity_id
_entity_poly.type
_entity_poly.pdbx_seq_one_letter_code
_entity_poly.pdbx_strand_id
1 'polypeptide(L)'
;MRTTTQCEAPVHALYSRRFKMIIFDWDGTAVASRAHPADGILWRSEALLDRGVWLAAVTGTSFANLSSQFASRLNPSVRQRTLFCTNRGSEVYGFSADGHDALRLHVRVATEAEDEAMDRASRRIQHELREQYGLETQIIRGRMNRRKLDLIPLPQWADPLKEQLPALHRAVEARLASCGVSGGLAEIVTRTRAICADEGIDARVTTDVKHVELGLTDKSDSVRYLIERVAKTSAIGASEILILGDEFGPIGGVEGSDHKLLIPAVRDSLCISVGSEPCGVPAGVAHLGGGADTFAAILEAQMRAWRSETPDSSATLSFPLSFCPPADPWQLHESGDCSGSACSCSGSDPGPTSAGISALDRETMFTLGNGYMATRGSHEDGLLAGAPATFVAGVFDCDPAPDEVAELVSMPDWLSVEVLLDGQTVLSPLESSCAREAIQSCHYDRSLDLAQACIHRTVRLRGPAGRVLRIESQRFVSLADRHLACMRYEVTMEAGAGEVQLNSFID
;
A
#
# COMPACT_ATOMS: atom_id res chain seq x y z
N MET A 1 -16.13 13.01 15.83
CA MET A 1 -15.21 14.02 15.27
C MET A 1 -13.84 13.81 15.91
N ARG A 2 -12.97 13.01 15.29
CA ARG A 2 -11.55 12.91 15.69
C ARG A 2 -10.79 13.89 14.82
N THR A 3 -10.07 14.77 15.42
CA THR A 3 -9.39 15.93 14.84
C THR A 3 -8.34 15.48 13.79
N THR A 4 -8.39 16.10 12.63
CA THR A 4 -7.52 15.98 11.45
C THR A 4 -6.01 16.06 11.77
N THR A 5 -5.64 16.61 12.91
CA THR A 5 -4.25 16.82 13.36
C THR A 5 -3.49 15.54 13.75
N GLN A 6 -4.16 14.40 13.95
CA GLN A 6 -3.49 13.15 14.40
C GLN A 6 -2.87 12.32 13.27
N CYS A 7 -3.26 12.51 12.02
CA CYS A 7 -2.69 11.77 10.88
C CYS A 7 -1.56 12.53 10.15
N GLU A 8 -1.50 13.85 10.26
CA GLU A 8 -0.52 14.68 9.52
C GLU A 8 0.93 14.48 10.01
N ALA A 9 1.13 14.39 11.32
CA ALA A 9 2.46 14.25 11.89
C ALA A 9 3.17 12.92 11.51
N PRO A 10 2.51 11.74 11.52
CA PRO A 10 3.11 10.49 11.07
C PRO A 10 3.45 10.46 9.58
N VAL A 11 2.57 10.99 8.74
CA VAL A 11 2.80 11.06 7.28
C VAL A 11 3.97 12.00 6.99
N HIS A 12 4.02 13.19 7.62
CA HIS A 12 5.14 14.11 7.50
C HIS A 12 6.47 13.44 7.89
N ALA A 13 6.48 12.65 8.96
CA ALA A 13 7.67 11.95 9.42
C ALA A 13 8.20 10.94 8.39
N LEU A 14 7.34 10.31 7.57
CA LEU A 14 7.76 9.39 6.52
C LEU A 14 8.60 10.05 5.41
N TYR A 15 8.39 11.33 5.15
CA TYR A 15 9.11 12.06 4.10
C TYR A 15 10.28 12.88 4.63
N SER A 16 10.21 13.34 5.88
CA SER A 16 11.22 14.21 6.48
C SER A 16 12.27 13.47 7.30
N ARG A 17 11.97 12.25 7.75
CA ARG A 17 12.89 11.44 8.57
C ARG A 17 13.47 10.29 7.79
N ARG A 18 14.76 10.02 7.99
CA ARG A 18 15.47 8.85 7.45
C ARG A 18 15.45 7.75 8.50
N PHE A 19 14.65 6.72 8.25
CA PHE A 19 14.66 5.55 9.11
C PHE A 19 15.80 4.62 8.69
N LYS A 20 16.64 4.25 9.64
CA LYS A 20 17.79 3.35 9.41
C LYS A 20 17.41 1.88 9.51
N MET A 21 16.26 1.59 10.13
CA MET A 21 15.69 0.24 10.20
C MET A 21 14.19 0.28 9.98
N ILE A 22 13.69 -0.60 9.11
CA ILE A 22 12.26 -0.80 8.87
C ILE A 22 11.93 -2.24 9.26
N ILE A 23 11.06 -2.37 10.28
CA ILE A 23 10.55 -3.65 10.79
C ILE A 23 9.11 -3.78 10.30
N PHE A 24 8.74 -4.88 9.66
CA PHE A 24 7.42 -5.01 9.08
C PHE A 24 6.88 -6.43 9.12
N ASP A 25 5.57 -6.56 9.29
CA ASP A 25 4.87 -7.81 9.04
C ASP A 25 4.87 -8.15 7.55
N TRP A 26 4.63 -9.42 7.23
CA TRP A 26 4.69 -9.89 5.84
C TRP A 26 3.32 -9.99 5.19
N ASP A 27 2.45 -10.89 5.72
CA ASP A 27 1.15 -11.22 5.12
C ASP A 27 0.10 -10.14 5.45
N GLY A 28 -0.35 -9.38 4.48
CA GLY A 28 -1.29 -8.25 4.63
C GLY A 28 -0.62 -6.90 4.78
N THR A 29 0.68 -6.88 5.05
CA THR A 29 1.50 -5.67 5.14
C THR A 29 2.40 -5.52 3.92
N ALA A 30 3.40 -6.38 3.74
CA ALA A 30 4.35 -6.29 2.63
C ALA A 30 3.79 -6.91 1.33
N VAL A 31 2.97 -7.93 1.46
CA VAL A 31 2.24 -8.59 0.37
C VAL A 31 0.78 -8.81 0.77
N ALA A 32 -0.13 -8.80 -0.19
CA ALA A 32 -1.56 -9.00 0.09
C ALA A 32 -1.84 -10.38 0.71
N SER A 33 -1.11 -11.40 0.31
CA SER A 33 -1.12 -12.74 0.90
C SER A 33 0.15 -13.51 0.56
N ARG A 34 0.35 -14.64 1.24
CA ARG A 34 1.50 -15.54 0.97
C ARG A 34 1.50 -16.17 -0.43
N ALA A 35 0.45 -16.02 -1.21
CA ALA A 35 0.36 -16.45 -2.60
C ALA A 35 0.65 -15.33 -3.61
N HIS A 36 0.67 -14.06 -3.17
CA HIS A 36 0.92 -12.93 -4.06
C HIS A 36 2.42 -12.70 -4.27
N PRO A 37 2.84 -12.32 -5.48
CA PRO A 37 4.23 -11.98 -5.76
C PRO A 37 4.67 -10.73 -4.99
N ALA A 38 5.96 -10.67 -4.63
CA ALA A 38 6.56 -9.53 -3.94
C ALA A 38 7.25 -8.54 -4.89
N ASP A 39 6.92 -8.57 -6.19
CA ASP A 39 7.59 -7.77 -7.22
C ASP A 39 7.50 -6.26 -6.93
N GLY A 40 6.34 -5.82 -6.47
CA GLY A 40 6.09 -4.41 -6.15
C GLY A 40 7.02 -3.81 -5.10
N ILE A 41 7.57 -4.63 -4.20
CA ILE A 41 8.46 -4.15 -3.14
C ILE A 41 9.94 -4.51 -3.37
N LEU A 42 10.26 -5.39 -4.33
CA LEU A 42 11.62 -5.91 -4.52
C LEU A 42 12.62 -4.78 -4.80
N TRP A 43 12.44 -4.04 -5.88
CA TRP A 43 13.35 -2.98 -6.27
C TRP A 43 13.40 -1.81 -5.26
N ARG A 44 12.28 -1.54 -4.57
CA ARG A 44 12.21 -0.51 -3.52
C ARG A 44 13.05 -0.92 -2.32
N SER A 45 12.98 -2.19 -1.94
CA SER A 45 13.79 -2.78 -0.89
C SER A 45 15.28 -2.72 -1.22
N GLU A 46 15.66 -3.13 -2.42
CA GLU A 46 17.07 -3.08 -2.88
C GLU A 46 17.61 -1.65 -2.85
N ALA A 47 16.83 -0.67 -3.29
CA ALA A 47 17.23 0.74 -3.27
C ALA A 47 17.45 1.29 -1.86
N LEU A 48 16.72 0.82 -0.85
CA LEU A 48 16.91 1.19 0.55
C LEU A 48 18.10 0.45 1.17
N LEU A 49 18.24 -0.84 0.88
CA LEU A 49 19.37 -1.67 1.33
C LEU A 49 20.71 -1.11 0.84
N ASP A 50 20.78 -0.68 -0.42
CA ASP A 50 21.96 -0.03 -1.03
C ASP A 50 22.36 1.25 -0.28
N ARG A 51 21.39 1.96 0.32
CA ARG A 51 21.62 3.14 1.16
C ARG A 51 21.96 2.81 2.62
N GLY A 52 22.09 1.54 2.96
CA GLY A 52 22.45 1.09 4.30
C GLY A 52 21.27 0.95 5.26
N VAL A 53 20.03 1.02 4.79
CA VAL A 53 18.85 0.76 5.60
C VAL A 53 18.75 -0.73 5.90
N TRP A 54 18.41 -1.09 7.15
CA TRP A 54 18.09 -2.46 7.53
C TRP A 54 16.61 -2.74 7.27
N LEU A 55 16.32 -3.86 6.63
CA LEU A 55 14.95 -4.35 6.44
C LEU A 55 14.74 -5.64 7.21
N ALA A 56 13.71 -5.69 8.04
CA ALA A 56 13.42 -6.85 8.88
C ALA A 56 11.94 -7.27 8.74
N ALA A 57 11.71 -8.39 8.08
CA ALA A 57 10.38 -9.00 8.00
C ALA A 57 10.13 -9.85 9.25
N VAL A 58 8.97 -9.65 9.92
CA VAL A 58 8.57 -10.38 11.12
C VAL A 58 7.25 -11.09 10.85
N THR A 59 7.26 -12.41 10.76
CA THR A 59 6.10 -13.19 10.30
C THR A 59 5.87 -14.48 11.04
N GLY A 60 4.67 -15.00 10.94
CA GLY A 60 4.30 -16.34 11.39
C GLY A 60 4.68 -17.47 10.42
N THR A 61 5.06 -17.16 9.18
CA THR A 61 5.43 -18.16 8.17
C THR A 61 6.88 -18.66 8.33
N SER A 62 7.27 -19.69 7.57
CA SER A 62 8.63 -20.23 7.57
C SER A 62 9.55 -19.44 6.65
N PHE A 63 10.87 -19.53 6.87
CA PHE A 63 11.87 -18.91 6.01
C PHE A 63 11.81 -19.43 4.57
N ALA A 64 11.49 -20.71 4.36
CA ALA A 64 11.39 -21.30 3.02
C ALA A 64 10.35 -20.56 2.15
N ASN A 65 9.18 -20.21 2.72
CA ASN A 65 8.15 -19.45 2.02
C ASN A 65 8.62 -18.02 1.66
N LEU A 66 9.22 -17.33 2.64
CA LEU A 66 9.77 -15.98 2.41
C LEU A 66 10.93 -16.01 1.41
N SER A 67 11.77 -17.04 1.45
CA SER A 67 12.89 -17.17 0.54
C SER A 67 12.43 -17.30 -0.90
N SER A 68 11.47 -18.17 -1.18
CA SER A 68 10.93 -18.35 -2.53
C SER A 68 10.24 -17.09 -3.07
N GLN A 69 9.56 -16.36 -2.19
CA GLN A 69 8.74 -15.21 -2.57
C GLN A 69 9.57 -13.91 -2.70
N PHE A 70 10.63 -13.75 -1.89
CA PHE A 70 11.35 -12.49 -1.78
C PHE A 70 12.86 -12.64 -1.55
N ALA A 71 13.29 -13.35 -0.50
CA ALA A 71 14.66 -13.26 -0.03
C ALA A 71 15.70 -13.75 -1.04
N SER A 72 15.41 -14.83 -1.79
CA SER A 72 16.31 -15.36 -2.85
C SER A 72 16.35 -14.47 -4.10
N ARG A 73 15.38 -13.60 -4.27
CA ARG A 73 15.24 -12.70 -5.42
C ARG A 73 15.98 -11.37 -5.24
N LEU A 74 16.30 -11.00 -4.00
CA LEU A 74 17.12 -9.83 -3.71
C LEU A 74 18.52 -9.98 -4.29
N ASN A 75 19.08 -8.88 -4.80
CA ASN A 75 20.45 -8.87 -5.28
C ASN A 75 21.44 -9.20 -4.14
N PRO A 76 22.34 -10.17 -4.32
CA PRO A 76 23.33 -10.56 -3.31
C PRO A 76 24.15 -9.39 -2.76
N SER A 77 24.47 -8.38 -3.58
CA SER A 77 25.29 -7.23 -3.18
C SER A 77 24.66 -6.37 -2.08
N VAL A 78 23.33 -6.42 -1.86
CA VAL A 78 22.62 -5.56 -0.91
C VAL A 78 21.91 -6.32 0.20
N ARG A 79 21.61 -7.62 0.04
CA ARG A 79 20.75 -8.36 0.96
C ARG A 79 21.35 -8.70 2.32
N GLN A 80 22.65 -8.40 2.57
CA GLN A 80 23.28 -8.58 3.89
C GLN A 80 22.60 -7.79 5.02
N ARG A 81 21.84 -6.72 4.67
CA ARG A 81 21.07 -5.92 5.62
C ARG A 81 19.60 -6.33 5.71
N THR A 82 19.25 -7.51 5.22
CA THR A 82 17.92 -8.08 5.40
C THR A 82 17.89 -9.13 6.49
N LEU A 83 16.84 -9.10 7.29
CA LEU A 83 16.58 -10.06 8.35
C LEU A 83 15.17 -10.62 8.21
N PHE A 84 15.04 -11.90 8.46
CA PHE A 84 13.76 -12.60 8.38
C PHE A 84 13.49 -13.30 9.71
N CYS A 85 12.65 -12.70 10.53
CA CYS A 85 12.19 -13.25 11.79
C CYS A 85 10.95 -14.10 11.51
N THR A 86 11.10 -15.41 11.55
CA THR A 86 10.12 -16.38 11.09
C THR A 86 9.57 -17.22 12.23
N ASN A 87 8.53 -18.01 11.94
CA ASN A 87 7.91 -18.89 12.93
C ASN A 87 7.53 -18.16 14.23
N ARG A 88 6.96 -16.91 14.11
CA ARG A 88 6.57 -16.07 15.24
C ARG A 88 7.70 -15.85 16.28
N GLY A 89 8.90 -15.51 15.83
CA GLY A 89 10.03 -15.22 16.71
C GLY A 89 10.88 -16.43 17.10
N SER A 90 10.56 -17.62 16.60
CA SER A 90 11.39 -18.81 16.89
C SER A 90 12.70 -18.84 16.11
N GLU A 91 12.78 -18.19 14.97
CA GLU A 91 13.96 -18.20 14.11
C GLU A 91 14.25 -16.82 13.54
N VAL A 92 15.55 -16.52 13.38
CA VAL A 92 16.02 -15.36 12.63
C VAL A 92 17.03 -15.81 11.59
N TYR A 93 16.78 -15.42 10.35
CA TYR A 93 17.68 -15.62 9.23
C TYR A 93 18.23 -14.28 8.74
N GLY A 94 19.43 -14.30 8.23
CA GLY A 94 20.11 -13.24 7.52
C GLY A 94 20.95 -13.82 6.40
N PHE A 95 21.92 -13.05 5.90
CA PHE A 95 22.82 -13.50 4.84
C PHE A 95 24.27 -13.37 5.25
N SER A 96 25.15 -14.15 4.58
CA SER A 96 26.61 -14.01 4.65
C SER A 96 27.07 -12.60 4.23
N ALA A 97 28.31 -12.25 4.56
CA ALA A 97 28.86 -10.92 4.24
C ALA A 97 28.91 -10.62 2.73
N ASP A 98 29.03 -11.65 1.90
CA ASP A 98 28.95 -11.55 0.43
C ASP A 98 27.50 -11.63 -0.11
N GLY A 99 26.53 -11.86 0.78
CA GLY A 99 25.12 -11.96 0.45
C GLY A 99 24.68 -13.26 -0.21
N HIS A 100 25.55 -14.24 -0.44
CA HIS A 100 25.18 -15.46 -1.19
C HIS A 100 24.44 -16.48 -0.33
N ASP A 101 24.91 -16.74 0.87
CA ASP A 101 24.37 -17.80 1.72
C ASP A 101 23.38 -17.28 2.75
N ALA A 102 22.21 -17.92 2.82
CA ALA A 102 21.27 -17.68 3.91
C ALA A 102 21.77 -18.35 5.20
N LEU A 103 21.88 -17.57 6.26
CA LEU A 103 22.38 -18.00 7.55
C LEU A 103 21.26 -17.95 8.60
N ARG A 104 21.07 -19.03 9.34
CA ARG A 104 20.20 -19.03 10.50
C ARG A 104 20.97 -18.46 11.70
N LEU A 105 20.70 -17.20 12.04
CA LEU A 105 21.39 -16.42 13.06
C LEU A 105 20.89 -16.73 14.47
N HIS A 106 19.64 -17.14 14.60
CA HIS A 106 19.02 -17.50 15.87
C HIS A 106 17.96 -18.58 15.68
N VAL A 107 17.86 -19.46 16.67
CA VAL A 107 16.78 -20.43 16.75
C VAL A 107 16.44 -20.70 18.23
N ARG A 108 15.14 -20.70 18.52
CA ARG A 108 14.57 -21.22 19.76
C ARG A 108 13.89 -22.55 19.43
N VAL A 109 14.36 -23.61 20.03
CA VAL A 109 13.74 -24.94 19.92
C VAL A 109 13.16 -25.31 21.29
N ALA A 110 11.92 -25.78 21.30
CA ALA A 110 11.30 -26.31 22.52
C ALA A 110 12.13 -27.48 23.08
N THR A 111 12.32 -27.53 24.37
CA THR A 111 12.79 -28.75 25.05
C THR A 111 11.70 -29.80 24.97
N GLU A 112 12.04 -31.07 25.17
CA GLU A 112 11.10 -32.18 25.17
C GLU A 112 9.97 -31.93 26.21
N ALA A 113 10.34 -31.46 27.41
CA ALA A 113 9.38 -31.14 28.47
C ALA A 113 8.40 -30.03 28.08
N GLU A 114 8.88 -28.98 27.40
CA GLU A 114 8.03 -27.90 26.89
C GLU A 114 7.10 -28.36 25.76
N ASP A 115 7.62 -29.20 24.85
CA ASP A 115 6.85 -29.74 23.75
C ASP A 115 5.73 -30.65 24.24
N GLU A 116 6.03 -31.56 25.19
CA GLU A 116 5.04 -32.37 25.87
C GLU A 116 4.02 -31.55 26.65
N ALA A 117 4.45 -30.50 27.36
CA ALA A 117 3.56 -29.64 28.11
C ALA A 117 2.61 -28.85 27.17
N MET A 118 3.09 -28.36 26.02
CA MET A 118 2.22 -27.79 24.97
C MET A 118 1.19 -28.81 24.46
N ASP A 119 1.59 -30.07 24.31
CA ASP A 119 0.71 -31.15 23.91
C ASP A 119 -0.34 -31.47 24.97
N ARG A 120 0.04 -31.48 26.26
CA ARG A 120 -0.92 -31.69 27.37
C ARG A 120 -1.90 -30.52 27.44
N ALA A 121 -1.39 -29.27 27.41
CA ALA A 121 -2.22 -28.09 27.46
C ALA A 121 -3.24 -28.07 26.30
N SER A 122 -2.81 -28.30 25.06
CA SER A 122 -3.71 -28.30 23.89
C SER A 122 -4.79 -29.38 23.97
N ARG A 123 -4.44 -30.58 24.45
CA ARG A 123 -5.43 -31.66 24.65
C ARG A 123 -6.41 -31.33 25.77
N ARG A 124 -5.94 -30.73 26.87
CA ARG A 124 -6.79 -30.32 27.99
C ARG A 124 -7.78 -29.22 27.56
N ILE A 125 -7.30 -28.21 26.82
CA ILE A 125 -8.18 -27.16 26.27
C ILE A 125 -9.27 -27.78 25.36
N GLN A 126 -8.87 -28.63 24.42
CA GLN A 126 -9.81 -29.33 23.52
C GLN A 126 -10.85 -30.15 24.30
N HIS A 127 -10.39 -30.89 25.31
CA HIS A 127 -11.26 -31.69 26.16
C HIS A 127 -12.25 -30.82 26.94
N GLU A 128 -11.79 -29.77 27.62
CA GLU A 128 -12.65 -28.86 28.39
C GLU A 128 -13.69 -28.17 27.49
N LEU A 129 -13.30 -27.72 26.30
CA LEU A 129 -14.24 -27.07 25.35
C LEU A 129 -15.33 -28.07 24.87
N ARG A 130 -14.93 -29.31 24.66
CA ARG A 130 -15.89 -30.36 24.27
C ARG A 130 -16.85 -30.73 25.41
N GLU A 131 -16.34 -30.99 26.61
CA GLU A 131 -17.17 -31.45 27.73
C GLU A 131 -18.05 -30.33 28.28
N GLN A 132 -17.57 -29.09 28.37
CA GLN A 132 -18.36 -28.00 28.94
C GLN A 132 -19.32 -27.34 27.96
N TYR A 133 -18.94 -27.25 26.67
CA TYR A 133 -19.65 -26.49 25.68
C TYR A 133 -20.12 -27.33 24.47
N GLY A 134 -19.72 -28.59 24.36
CA GLY A 134 -19.96 -29.36 23.15
C GLY A 134 -19.22 -28.81 21.92
N LEU A 135 -18.20 -27.98 22.12
CA LEU A 135 -17.47 -27.32 21.03
C LEU A 135 -16.40 -28.27 20.48
N GLU A 136 -16.64 -28.81 19.31
CA GLU A 136 -15.66 -29.64 18.60
C GLU A 136 -14.60 -28.75 17.94
N THR A 137 -13.33 -29.05 18.24
CA THR A 137 -12.16 -28.31 17.76
C THR A 137 -11.11 -29.26 17.22
N GLN A 138 -10.14 -28.75 16.46
CA GLN A 138 -9.04 -29.54 15.91
C GLN A 138 -7.70 -29.00 16.35
N ILE A 139 -6.81 -29.88 16.88
CA ILE A 139 -5.44 -29.51 17.22
C ILE A 139 -4.55 -29.66 15.99
N ILE A 140 -3.88 -28.57 15.61
CA ILE A 140 -2.86 -28.54 14.56
C ILE A 140 -1.51 -28.51 15.23
N ARG A 141 -0.72 -29.56 14.98
CA ARG A 141 0.63 -29.75 15.53
C ARG A 141 1.72 -29.37 14.52
N GLY A 142 2.51 -29.74 13.99
CA GLY A 142 3.46 -29.51 12.89
C GLY A 142 3.99 -28.07 12.74
N ARG A 143 3.84 -27.22 13.79
CA ARG A 143 4.38 -25.87 13.83
C ARG A 143 5.46 -25.77 14.91
N MET A 144 6.57 -25.14 14.57
CA MET A 144 7.68 -24.97 15.48
C MET A 144 7.27 -24.20 16.75
N ASN A 145 7.58 -24.74 17.92
CA ASN A 145 7.33 -24.14 19.24
C ASN A 145 5.88 -23.73 19.53
N ARG A 146 4.90 -24.32 18.88
CA ARG A 146 3.49 -23.94 19.08
C ARG A 146 2.50 -25.05 18.71
N ARG A 147 1.29 -24.91 19.26
CA ARG A 147 0.10 -25.66 18.88
C ARG A 147 -1.00 -24.70 18.50
N LYS A 148 -1.82 -25.04 17.53
CA LYS A 148 -3.02 -24.29 17.15
C LYS A 148 -4.25 -25.13 17.47
N LEU A 149 -5.27 -24.47 17.98
CA LEU A 149 -6.59 -25.05 18.18
C LEU A 149 -7.55 -24.37 17.19
N ASP A 150 -8.00 -25.11 16.18
CA ASP A 150 -8.98 -24.65 15.20
C ASP A 150 -10.38 -24.67 15.84
N LEU A 151 -10.97 -23.48 15.98
CA LEU A 151 -12.28 -23.28 16.60
C LEU A 151 -13.45 -23.53 15.64
N ILE A 152 -13.18 -23.58 14.33
CA ILE A 152 -14.16 -23.79 13.28
C ILE A 152 -13.60 -24.71 12.16
N PRO A 153 -13.35 -25.99 12.45
CA PRO A 153 -12.74 -26.94 11.51
C PRO A 153 -13.73 -27.38 10.42
N LEU A 154 -14.27 -26.42 9.67
CA LEU A 154 -15.24 -26.65 8.60
C LEU A 154 -14.57 -26.45 7.23
N PRO A 155 -14.91 -27.29 6.20
CA PRO A 155 -14.27 -27.21 4.89
C PRO A 155 -14.29 -25.81 4.24
N GLN A 156 -15.40 -25.06 4.38
CA GLN A 156 -15.53 -23.72 3.84
C GLN A 156 -14.57 -22.69 4.48
N TRP A 157 -14.00 -23.01 5.63
CA TRP A 157 -13.02 -22.20 6.34
C TRP A 157 -11.63 -22.84 6.38
N ALA A 158 -11.32 -23.77 5.47
CA ALA A 158 -10.04 -24.45 5.46
C ALA A 158 -8.85 -23.48 5.25
N ASP A 159 -8.98 -22.55 4.30
CA ASP A 159 -7.95 -21.51 4.00
C ASP A 159 -8.65 -20.19 3.63
N PRO A 160 -9.17 -19.44 4.62
CA PRO A 160 -9.91 -18.22 4.37
C PRO A 160 -8.97 -17.09 3.89
N LEU A 161 -9.43 -16.36 2.86
CA LEU A 161 -8.73 -15.14 2.38
C LEU A 161 -8.84 -14.02 3.42
N LYS A 162 -7.89 -13.06 3.41
CA LYS A 162 -7.91 -11.91 4.35
C LYS A 162 -9.18 -11.05 4.24
N GLU A 163 -9.73 -10.88 3.06
CA GLU A 163 -11.01 -10.18 2.85
C GLU A 163 -12.19 -10.88 3.52
N GLN A 164 -12.08 -12.18 3.76
CA GLN A 164 -13.11 -12.99 4.45
C GLN A 164 -13.02 -12.94 5.98
N LEU A 165 -11.97 -12.33 6.56
CA LEU A 165 -11.78 -12.25 8.01
C LEU A 165 -13.01 -11.72 8.77
N PRO A 166 -13.72 -10.65 8.33
CA PRO A 166 -14.92 -10.18 9.02
C PRO A 166 -16.06 -11.22 9.01
N ALA A 167 -16.18 -11.98 7.92
CA ALA A 167 -17.19 -13.06 7.83
C ALA A 167 -16.79 -14.26 8.69
N LEU A 168 -15.52 -14.64 8.67
CA LEU A 168 -14.96 -15.69 9.53
C LEU A 168 -15.13 -15.33 11.01
N HIS A 169 -14.83 -14.11 11.42
CA HIS A 169 -15.00 -13.65 12.80
C HIS A 169 -16.45 -13.79 13.25
N ARG A 170 -17.42 -13.33 12.44
CA ARG A 170 -18.84 -13.53 12.73
C ARG A 170 -19.21 -15.01 12.85
N ALA A 171 -18.67 -15.86 11.98
CA ALA A 171 -18.94 -17.30 12.00
C ALA A 171 -18.37 -17.98 13.25
N VAL A 172 -17.16 -17.59 13.69
CA VAL A 172 -16.54 -18.09 14.93
C VAL A 172 -17.35 -17.63 16.13
N GLU A 173 -17.68 -16.35 16.26
CA GLU A 173 -18.47 -15.82 17.37
C GLU A 173 -19.86 -16.46 17.44
N ALA A 174 -20.54 -16.60 16.30
CA ALA A 174 -21.83 -17.29 16.25
C ALA A 174 -21.74 -18.76 16.71
N ARG A 175 -20.67 -19.46 16.31
CA ARG A 175 -20.41 -20.83 16.74
C ARG A 175 -20.15 -20.91 18.25
N LEU A 176 -19.29 -20.02 18.77
CA LEU A 176 -19.01 -19.95 20.22
C LEU A 176 -20.28 -19.67 21.02
N ALA A 177 -21.06 -18.67 20.59
CA ALA A 177 -22.35 -18.34 21.23
C ALA A 177 -23.35 -19.50 21.19
N SER A 178 -23.47 -20.23 20.07
CA SER A 178 -24.36 -21.39 19.94
C SER A 178 -23.97 -22.55 20.87
N CYS A 179 -22.70 -22.64 21.25
CA CYS A 179 -22.18 -23.59 22.22
C CYS A 179 -22.24 -23.06 23.67
N GLY A 180 -22.71 -21.82 23.89
CA GLY A 180 -22.82 -21.24 25.24
C GLY A 180 -21.55 -20.58 25.78
N VAL A 181 -20.55 -20.29 24.93
CA VAL A 181 -19.36 -19.53 25.30
C VAL A 181 -19.71 -18.05 25.25
N SER A 182 -20.11 -17.49 26.41
CA SER A 182 -20.66 -16.14 26.49
C SER A 182 -19.63 -15.01 26.32
N GLY A 183 -18.38 -15.25 26.67
CA GLY A 183 -17.27 -14.30 26.51
C GLY A 183 -16.54 -14.41 25.17
N GLY A 184 -17.07 -15.19 24.23
CA GLY A 184 -16.56 -15.33 22.86
C GLY A 184 -15.09 -15.76 22.79
N LEU A 185 -14.39 -15.27 21.77
CA LEU A 185 -12.99 -15.60 21.53
C LEU A 185 -12.07 -15.20 22.69
N ALA A 186 -12.33 -14.06 23.34
CA ALA A 186 -11.52 -13.58 24.46
C ALA A 186 -11.58 -14.53 25.67
N GLU A 187 -12.72 -15.15 25.92
CA GLU A 187 -12.87 -16.18 26.99
C GLU A 187 -12.00 -17.38 26.68
N ILE A 188 -12.03 -17.89 25.45
CA ILE A 188 -11.21 -19.04 25.04
C ILE A 188 -9.72 -18.74 25.21
N VAL A 189 -9.26 -17.55 24.77
CA VAL A 189 -7.86 -17.12 24.93
C VAL A 189 -7.45 -17.05 26.40
N THR A 190 -8.31 -16.48 27.27
CA THR A 190 -8.06 -16.38 28.70
C THR A 190 -7.97 -17.75 29.35
N ARG A 191 -8.90 -18.63 29.04
CA ARG A 191 -8.91 -20.03 29.52
C ARG A 191 -7.65 -20.77 29.05
N THR A 192 -7.26 -20.61 27.78
CA THR A 192 -6.05 -21.20 27.24
C THR A 192 -4.80 -20.76 28.02
N ARG A 193 -4.68 -19.46 28.36
CA ARG A 193 -3.57 -18.95 29.18
C ARG A 193 -3.54 -19.61 30.57
N ALA A 194 -4.69 -19.72 31.23
CA ALA A 194 -4.76 -20.37 32.55
C ALA A 194 -4.32 -21.84 32.49
N ILE A 195 -4.80 -22.60 31.50
CA ILE A 195 -4.41 -24.02 31.33
C ILE A 195 -2.91 -24.15 31.02
N CYS A 196 -2.34 -23.27 30.20
CA CYS A 196 -0.90 -23.28 29.95
C CYS A 196 -0.08 -23.03 31.21
N ALA A 197 -0.53 -22.06 32.05
CA ALA A 197 0.13 -21.80 33.32
C ALA A 197 0.05 -22.99 34.28
N ASP A 198 -1.10 -23.67 34.37
CA ASP A 198 -1.29 -24.90 35.16
C ASP A 198 -0.38 -26.04 34.68
N GLU A 199 -0.15 -26.15 33.37
CA GLU A 199 0.78 -27.13 32.78
C GLU A 199 2.26 -26.69 32.86
N GLY A 200 2.55 -25.56 33.52
CA GLY A 200 3.90 -25.06 33.73
C GLY A 200 4.56 -24.42 32.51
N ILE A 201 3.75 -23.93 31.56
CA ILE A 201 4.26 -23.26 30.35
C ILE A 201 4.02 -21.74 30.45
N ASP A 202 5.08 -20.94 30.29
CA ASP A 202 4.95 -19.50 29.99
C ASP A 202 4.58 -19.29 28.51
N ALA A 203 3.32 -19.63 28.18
CA ALA A 203 2.86 -19.62 26.80
C ALA A 203 2.47 -18.22 26.33
N ARG A 204 2.91 -17.86 25.13
CA ARG A 204 2.40 -16.75 24.35
C ARG A 204 1.11 -17.22 23.64
N VAL A 205 -0.04 -16.79 24.19
CA VAL A 205 -1.34 -17.16 23.61
C VAL A 205 -1.85 -16.02 22.73
N THR A 206 -2.11 -16.34 21.46
CA THR A 206 -2.59 -15.40 20.43
C THR A 206 -3.73 -16.04 19.64
N THR A 207 -4.38 -15.25 18.76
CA THR A 207 -5.41 -15.75 17.85
C THR A 207 -5.22 -15.11 16.48
N ASP A 208 -5.63 -15.86 15.44
CA ASP A 208 -5.87 -15.38 14.08
C ASP A 208 -7.35 -15.45 13.72
N VAL A 209 -8.23 -15.33 14.73
CA VAL A 209 -9.68 -15.49 14.67
C VAL A 209 -10.10 -16.95 14.58
N LYS A 210 -9.64 -17.70 13.58
CA LYS A 210 -9.96 -19.12 13.37
C LYS A 210 -9.33 -20.02 14.43
N HIS A 211 -8.08 -19.69 14.77
CA HIS A 211 -7.27 -20.50 15.68
C HIS A 211 -6.94 -19.74 16.95
N VAL A 212 -6.98 -20.43 18.08
CA VAL A 212 -6.22 -20.02 19.26
C VAL A 212 -4.87 -20.73 19.20
N GLU A 213 -3.81 -19.97 19.30
CA GLU A 213 -2.43 -20.46 19.23
C GLU A 213 -1.78 -20.33 20.60
N LEU A 214 -1.21 -21.39 21.09
CA LEU A 214 -0.31 -21.39 22.24
C LEU A 214 1.11 -21.70 21.76
N GLY A 215 2.07 -20.90 22.15
CA GLY A 215 3.45 -21.03 21.71
C GLY A 215 4.46 -20.48 22.71
N LEU A 216 5.73 -20.79 22.52
CA LEU A 216 6.82 -20.33 23.40
C LEU A 216 7.39 -18.98 22.97
N THR A 217 7.06 -18.52 21.76
CA THR A 217 7.55 -17.28 21.18
C THR A 217 6.43 -16.54 20.47
N ASP A 218 6.58 -15.21 20.33
CA ASP A 218 5.72 -14.36 19.50
C ASP A 218 6.54 -13.28 18.77
N LYS A 219 5.88 -12.34 18.11
CA LYS A 219 6.55 -11.27 17.36
C LYS A 219 7.40 -10.35 18.25
N SER A 220 7.14 -10.28 19.57
CA SER A 220 7.94 -9.49 20.52
C SER A 220 9.36 -10.02 20.69
N ASP A 221 9.54 -11.34 20.58
CA ASP A 221 10.87 -11.97 20.65
C ASP A 221 11.70 -11.62 19.42
N SER A 222 11.06 -11.50 18.24
CA SER A 222 11.69 -10.99 17.03
C SER A 222 12.19 -9.56 17.20
N VAL A 223 11.31 -8.65 17.65
CA VAL A 223 11.69 -7.24 17.84
C VAL A 223 12.78 -7.11 18.90
N ARG A 224 12.70 -7.86 20.00
CA ARG A 224 13.75 -7.88 21.03
C ARG A 224 15.11 -8.30 20.44
N TYR A 225 15.14 -9.36 19.63
CA TYR A 225 16.35 -9.78 18.93
C TYR A 225 16.89 -8.66 18.00
N LEU A 226 16.03 -8.06 17.19
CA LEU A 226 16.42 -6.98 16.26
C LEU A 226 17.01 -5.78 17.00
N ILE A 227 16.41 -5.36 18.11
CA ILE A 227 16.91 -4.24 18.91
C ILE A 227 18.23 -4.58 19.57
N GLU A 228 18.33 -5.74 20.22
CA GLU A 228 19.51 -6.11 21.02
C GLU A 228 20.71 -6.49 20.16
N ARG A 229 20.50 -7.14 19.03
CA ARG A 229 21.57 -7.71 18.21
C ARG A 229 21.91 -6.89 16.98
N VAL A 230 20.99 -6.08 16.48
CA VAL A 230 21.20 -5.32 15.25
C VAL A 230 21.17 -3.83 15.50
N ALA A 231 20.09 -3.28 16.05
CA ALA A 231 19.98 -1.84 16.26
C ALA A 231 21.10 -1.30 17.17
N LYS A 232 21.34 -1.94 18.31
CA LYS A 232 22.44 -1.54 19.22
C LYS A 232 23.82 -1.64 18.57
N THR A 233 24.09 -2.73 17.84
CA THR A 233 25.38 -2.93 17.18
C THR A 233 25.62 -1.94 16.03
N SER A 234 24.53 -1.54 15.35
CA SER A 234 24.57 -0.58 14.26
C SER A 234 24.36 0.89 14.72
N ALA A 235 24.32 1.14 16.04
CA ALA A 235 24.06 2.45 16.63
C ALA A 235 22.77 3.11 16.11
N ILE A 236 21.69 2.32 15.98
CA ILE A 236 20.37 2.79 15.53
C ILE A 236 19.50 3.06 16.77
N GLY A 237 19.08 4.32 16.95
CA GLY A 237 18.17 4.72 18.01
C GLY A 237 16.71 4.32 17.69
N ALA A 238 15.88 4.18 18.75
CA ALA A 238 14.48 3.83 18.57
C ALA A 238 13.73 4.83 17.66
N SER A 239 14.08 6.12 17.71
CA SER A 239 13.50 7.15 16.84
C SER A 239 13.88 6.98 15.35
N GLU A 240 14.88 6.18 15.03
CA GLU A 240 15.33 5.88 13.67
C GLU A 240 14.76 4.56 13.14
N ILE A 241 13.79 3.99 13.87
CA ILE A 241 13.11 2.73 13.52
C ILE A 241 11.69 3.03 13.08
N LEU A 242 11.27 2.42 11.96
CA LEU A 242 9.90 2.42 11.46
C LEU A 242 9.34 1.01 11.61
N ILE A 243 8.13 0.90 12.16
CA ILE A 243 7.45 -0.38 12.38
C ILE A 243 6.11 -0.37 11.64
N LEU A 244 5.86 -1.41 10.85
CA LEU A 244 4.69 -1.53 9.97
C LEU A 244 4.01 -2.88 10.17
N GLY A 245 2.68 -2.86 10.22
CA GLY A 245 1.85 -4.06 10.35
C GLY A 245 0.42 -3.79 9.89
N ASP A 246 -0.43 -4.83 9.89
CA ASP A 246 -1.84 -4.73 9.48
C ASP A 246 -2.83 -5.20 10.55
N GLU A 247 -2.34 -5.73 11.69
CA GLU A 247 -3.15 -6.28 12.78
C GLU A 247 -2.70 -5.77 14.15
N PHE A 248 -2.64 -4.43 14.36
CA PHE A 248 -2.32 -3.83 15.66
C PHE A 248 -3.52 -3.78 16.60
N GLY A 249 -4.69 -3.53 16.06
CA GLY A 249 -5.92 -3.38 16.81
C GLY A 249 -6.51 -4.71 17.30
N PRO A 250 -7.46 -4.67 18.24
CA PRO A 250 -8.06 -5.88 18.77
C PRO A 250 -9.03 -6.51 17.78
N ILE A 251 -9.06 -7.85 17.76
CA ILE A 251 -10.01 -8.66 17.02
C ILE A 251 -10.70 -9.59 18.02
N GLY A 252 -12.05 -9.55 18.09
CA GLY A 252 -12.79 -10.35 19.06
C GLY A 252 -12.39 -10.12 20.52
N GLY A 253 -12.02 -8.90 20.89
CA GLY A 253 -11.56 -8.56 22.23
C GLY A 253 -10.13 -9.01 22.58
N VAL A 254 -9.40 -9.56 21.61
CA VAL A 254 -8.01 -10.01 21.77
C VAL A 254 -7.10 -9.12 20.94
N GLU A 255 -5.96 -8.74 21.50
CA GLU A 255 -4.93 -7.94 20.80
C GLU A 255 -4.50 -8.62 19.49
N GLY A 256 -4.38 -7.83 18.42
CA GLY A 256 -3.91 -8.31 17.14
C GLY A 256 -2.46 -8.82 17.18
N SER A 257 -2.06 -9.54 16.14
CA SER A 257 -0.74 -10.19 16.13
C SER A 257 0.41 -9.17 16.09
N ASP A 258 0.20 -8.01 15.44
CA ASP A 258 1.19 -6.94 15.33
C ASP A 258 1.28 -6.05 16.57
N HIS A 259 0.29 -6.12 17.47
CA HIS A 259 0.41 -5.50 18.78
C HIS A 259 1.69 -5.97 19.50
N LYS A 260 2.13 -7.19 19.25
CA LYS A 260 3.35 -7.77 19.84
C LYS A 260 4.65 -7.15 19.28
N LEU A 261 4.59 -6.37 18.23
CA LEU A 261 5.73 -5.57 17.76
C LEU A 261 6.01 -4.38 18.69
N LEU A 262 5.02 -3.93 19.49
CA LEU A 262 5.08 -2.76 20.35
C LEU A 262 5.71 -3.08 21.71
N ILE A 263 6.99 -3.40 21.74
CA ILE A 263 7.72 -3.60 23.01
C ILE A 263 8.22 -2.26 23.57
N PRO A 264 8.49 -2.15 24.89
CA PRO A 264 8.96 -0.90 25.50
C PRO A 264 10.21 -0.29 24.84
N ALA A 265 11.08 -1.11 24.29
CA ALA A 265 12.31 -0.65 23.64
C ALA A 265 12.08 0.13 22.33
N VAL A 266 10.90 0.05 21.73
CA VAL A 266 10.52 0.74 20.49
C VAL A 266 9.46 1.84 20.68
N ARG A 267 9.21 2.28 21.92
CA ARG A 267 8.18 3.29 22.23
C ARG A 267 8.36 4.61 21.50
N ASP A 268 9.60 4.97 21.15
CA ASP A 268 9.94 6.20 20.44
C ASP A 268 10.04 5.98 18.90
N SER A 269 9.76 4.77 18.44
CA SER A 269 9.69 4.43 17.00
C SER A 269 8.41 4.95 16.37
N LEU A 270 8.43 5.19 15.07
CA LEU A 270 7.20 5.44 14.32
C LEU A 270 6.53 4.11 14.00
N CYS A 271 5.32 3.93 14.50
CA CYS A 271 4.53 2.72 14.26
C CYS A 271 3.31 3.06 13.38
N ILE A 272 3.11 2.31 12.31
CA ILE A 272 2.04 2.56 11.34
C ILE A 272 1.31 1.26 11.02
N SER A 273 -0.02 1.30 11.11
CA SER A 273 -0.88 0.24 10.58
C SER A 273 -1.30 0.54 9.16
N VAL A 274 -1.11 -0.43 8.29
CA VAL A 274 -1.64 -0.44 6.93
C VAL A 274 -2.89 -1.33 6.78
N GLY A 275 -3.32 -2.00 7.85
CA GLY A 275 -4.49 -2.85 7.87
C GLY A 275 -5.83 -2.10 7.91
N SER A 276 -6.91 -2.83 7.85
CA SER A 276 -8.28 -2.26 7.93
C SER A 276 -8.67 -1.78 9.32
N GLU A 277 -8.12 -2.41 10.35
CA GLU A 277 -8.27 -2.09 11.78
C GLU A 277 -9.70 -1.72 12.22
N PRO A 278 -10.67 -2.62 12.10
CA PRO A 278 -12.09 -2.31 12.28
C PRO A 278 -12.43 -1.83 13.70
N CYS A 279 -11.62 -2.19 14.69
CA CYS A 279 -11.77 -1.75 16.08
C CYS A 279 -10.80 -0.62 16.45
N GLY A 280 -10.09 -0.03 15.47
CA GLY A 280 -9.07 0.99 15.65
C GLY A 280 -7.72 0.42 16.07
N VAL A 281 -6.73 1.30 16.20
CA VAL A 281 -5.35 0.97 16.57
C VAL A 281 -5.04 1.43 18.00
N PRO A 282 -4.05 0.82 18.67
CA PRO A 282 -3.61 1.27 20.00
C PRO A 282 -2.96 2.65 19.94
N ALA A 283 -2.88 3.31 21.12
CA ALA A 283 -2.20 4.60 21.23
C ALA A 283 -0.73 4.49 20.80
N GLY A 284 -0.26 5.47 20.02
CA GLY A 284 1.10 5.49 19.49
C GLY A 284 1.27 4.81 18.13
N VAL A 285 0.24 4.18 17.58
CA VAL A 285 0.20 3.65 16.22
C VAL A 285 -0.60 4.60 15.32
N ALA A 286 -0.04 5.00 14.19
CA ALA A 286 -0.76 5.73 13.17
C ALA A 286 -1.48 4.75 12.24
N HIS A 287 -2.72 5.05 11.85
CA HIS A 287 -3.49 4.20 10.94
C HIS A 287 -3.59 4.85 9.56
N LEU A 288 -3.08 4.20 8.53
CA LEU A 288 -3.16 4.62 7.13
C LEU A 288 -4.08 3.71 6.30
N GLY A 289 -4.14 2.42 6.61
CA GLY A 289 -4.87 1.46 5.78
C GLY A 289 -4.18 1.18 4.44
N GLY A 290 -4.87 0.50 3.52
CA GLY A 290 -4.43 0.27 2.15
C GLY A 290 -3.45 -0.90 1.95
N GLY A 291 -3.07 -1.63 3.00
CA GLY A 291 -2.30 -2.87 2.91
C GLY A 291 -0.96 -2.73 2.20
N ALA A 292 -0.66 -3.69 1.32
CA ALA A 292 0.60 -3.80 0.60
C ALA A 292 0.91 -2.59 -0.31
N ASP A 293 -0.11 -1.96 -0.86
CA ASP A 293 0.08 -0.77 -1.72
C ASP A 293 0.57 0.42 -0.88
N THR A 294 0.00 0.63 0.30
CA THR A 294 0.47 1.66 1.24
C THR A 294 1.88 1.34 1.76
N PHE A 295 2.19 0.07 2.02
CA PHE A 295 3.54 -0.34 2.39
C PHE A 295 4.54 0.00 1.29
N ALA A 296 4.25 -0.32 0.02
CA ALA A 296 5.10 0.02 -1.12
C ALA A 296 5.30 1.55 -1.24
N ALA A 297 4.24 2.35 -1.06
CA ALA A 297 4.31 3.81 -1.05
C ALA A 297 5.18 4.36 0.10
N ILE A 298 5.14 3.73 1.28
CA ILE A 298 6.00 4.09 2.41
C ILE A 298 7.47 3.80 2.10
N LEU A 299 7.81 2.66 1.51
CA LEU A 299 9.17 2.38 1.07
C LEU A 299 9.66 3.44 0.08
N GLU A 300 8.81 3.85 -0.85
CA GLU A 300 9.13 4.89 -1.82
C GLU A 300 9.33 6.26 -1.17
N ALA A 301 8.52 6.63 -0.18
CA ALA A 301 8.71 7.83 0.61
C ALA A 301 10.08 7.82 1.31
N GLN A 302 10.47 6.68 1.87
CA GLN A 302 11.79 6.53 2.48
C GLN A 302 12.93 6.60 1.47
N MET A 303 12.78 6.02 0.27
CA MET A 303 13.78 6.20 -0.79
C MET A 303 14.01 7.68 -1.14
N ARG A 304 12.95 8.47 -1.14
CA ARG A 304 13.04 9.93 -1.39
C ARG A 304 13.74 10.64 -0.22
N ALA A 305 13.36 10.35 1.02
CA ALA A 305 14.00 10.92 2.21
C ALA A 305 15.52 10.64 2.24
N TRP A 306 15.96 9.49 1.75
CA TRP A 306 17.38 9.13 1.67
C TRP A 306 18.12 9.71 0.48
N ARG A 307 17.42 10.29 -0.53
CA ARG A 307 18.04 10.97 -1.68
C ARG A 307 18.41 12.43 -1.40
N SER A 308 17.69 13.11 -0.51
CA SER A 308 17.97 14.52 -0.18
C SER A 308 19.27 14.66 0.63
N GLU A 309 20.18 15.55 0.23
CA GLU A 309 21.48 15.77 0.91
C GLU A 309 21.32 16.44 2.30
N THR A 310 20.22 17.11 2.55
CA THR A 310 19.85 17.69 3.86
C THR A 310 18.45 17.25 4.25
N PRO A 311 18.22 16.87 5.51
CA PRO A 311 16.86 16.77 6.02
C PRO A 311 16.31 18.20 6.06
N ASP A 312 15.50 18.55 5.09
CA ASP A 312 14.85 19.85 5.06
C ASP A 312 13.78 19.88 6.14
N SER A 313 14.14 20.43 7.30
CA SER A 313 13.19 20.70 8.39
C SER A 313 12.20 21.82 8.05
N SER A 314 12.39 22.49 6.90
CA SER A 314 11.50 23.51 6.34
C SER A 314 10.76 23.03 5.09
N ALA A 315 10.94 21.78 4.66
CA ALA A 315 10.16 21.21 3.59
C ALA A 315 8.68 21.18 4.03
N THR A 316 8.06 22.32 3.86
CA THR A 316 6.61 22.38 3.65
C THR A 316 6.36 21.38 2.52
N LEU A 317 5.58 20.36 2.82
CA LEU A 317 5.15 19.31 1.90
C LEU A 317 4.66 19.94 0.60
N SER A 318 5.57 20.20 -0.33
CA SER A 318 5.20 20.27 -1.72
C SER A 318 5.14 18.82 -2.22
N PHE A 319 4.05 18.14 -1.93
CA PHE A 319 3.59 17.12 -2.82
C PHE A 319 3.48 17.76 -4.18
N PRO A 320 3.95 17.14 -5.23
CA PRO A 320 3.64 17.55 -6.60
C PRO A 320 2.19 17.29 -7.00
N LEU A 321 1.49 16.55 -6.22
CA LEU A 321 0.08 16.70 -5.93
C LEU A 321 0.02 17.49 -4.63
N SER A 322 -0.58 18.67 -4.63
CA SER A 322 -1.19 19.20 -3.42
C SER A 322 -2.27 18.18 -3.03
N PHE A 323 -1.85 17.12 -2.30
CA PHE A 323 -2.70 16.48 -1.36
C PHE A 323 -2.78 17.42 -0.15
N CYS A 324 -3.24 18.63 -0.41
CA CYS A 324 -4.12 19.27 0.50
C CYS A 324 -5.30 18.30 0.56
N PRO A 325 -5.71 17.75 1.71
CA PRO A 325 -7.02 17.16 1.78
C PRO A 325 -7.92 18.24 1.21
N PRO A 326 -8.60 18.02 0.11
CA PRO A 326 -9.45 19.03 -0.45
C PRO A 326 -10.42 19.41 0.65
N ALA A 327 -10.87 20.65 0.68
CA ALA A 327 -12.02 21.02 1.49
C ALA A 327 -13.20 20.08 1.23
N ASP A 328 -13.11 19.32 0.15
CA ASP A 328 -13.98 18.22 -0.26
C ASP A 328 -13.12 16.93 -0.46
N PRO A 329 -13.31 15.87 0.36
CA PRO A 329 -12.58 14.61 0.22
C PRO A 329 -12.88 13.84 -1.07
N TRP A 330 -13.81 14.29 -1.87
CA TRP A 330 -14.24 13.70 -3.13
C TRP A 330 -13.59 14.31 -4.37
N GLN A 331 -12.61 15.20 -4.21
CA GLN A 331 -11.93 15.83 -5.34
C GLN A 331 -10.44 15.49 -5.37
N LEU A 332 -9.94 15.11 -6.55
CA LEU A 332 -8.53 15.07 -6.88
C LEU A 332 -8.20 16.32 -7.70
N HIS A 333 -7.12 17.03 -7.37
CA HIS A 333 -6.77 18.31 -7.99
C HIS A 333 -5.33 18.35 -8.47
N GLU A 334 -5.10 18.93 -9.63
CA GLU A 334 -3.78 19.17 -10.22
C GLU A 334 -3.72 20.57 -10.83
N SER A 335 -2.64 21.30 -10.61
CA SER A 335 -2.40 22.61 -11.24
C SER A 335 -0.94 22.80 -11.63
N GLY A 336 -0.67 23.65 -12.59
CA GLY A 336 0.68 23.98 -13.04
C GLY A 336 0.77 25.30 -13.79
N ASP A 337 1.96 25.89 -13.71
CA ASP A 337 2.33 27.11 -14.42
C ASP A 337 3.55 26.88 -15.31
N CYS A 338 3.55 27.51 -16.49
CA CYS A 338 4.74 27.60 -17.32
C CYS A 338 4.92 29.03 -17.85
N SER A 339 6.17 29.53 -17.85
CA SER A 339 6.52 30.85 -18.35
C SER A 339 7.88 30.86 -19.03
N GLY A 340 8.01 31.62 -20.17
CA GLY A 340 9.24 31.85 -20.88
C GLY A 340 9.51 30.97 -22.10
N SER A 341 10.55 31.29 -22.86
CA SER A 341 10.96 30.66 -24.14
C SER A 341 11.43 29.21 -24.05
N ALA A 342 11.35 28.62 -22.87
CA ALA A 342 11.55 27.20 -22.60
C ALA A 342 10.34 26.66 -21.87
N CYS A 343 9.17 26.67 -22.51
CA CYS A 343 8.06 25.88 -22.03
C CYS A 343 8.47 24.41 -22.18
N SER A 344 8.95 23.79 -21.09
CA SER A 344 9.35 22.39 -21.00
C SER A 344 8.15 21.42 -21.11
N CYS A 345 7.06 21.85 -21.73
CA CYS A 345 5.98 21.00 -22.17
C CYS A 345 6.34 20.18 -23.40
N SER A 346 7.50 20.39 -24.01
CA SER A 346 8.01 19.59 -25.15
C SER A 346 8.60 18.29 -24.64
N GLY A 347 8.02 17.19 -25.02
CA GLY A 347 8.40 15.78 -25.07
C GLY A 347 9.76 15.21 -24.65
N SER A 348 10.58 15.93 -23.94
CA SER A 348 11.67 15.43 -23.13
C SER A 348 11.21 15.60 -21.68
N ASP A 349 11.21 14.52 -20.94
CA ASP A 349 10.95 14.38 -19.51
C ASP A 349 11.08 15.74 -18.78
N PRO A 350 10.01 16.35 -18.27
CA PRO A 350 10.16 17.59 -17.53
C PRO A 350 11.07 17.25 -16.36
N GLY A 351 12.28 17.80 -16.41
CA GLY A 351 13.26 17.63 -15.33
C GLY A 351 12.60 17.91 -13.97
N PRO A 352 13.11 17.42 -12.86
CA PRO A 352 12.43 17.19 -11.59
C PRO A 352 11.99 18.50 -10.90
N THR A 353 10.98 19.17 -11.45
CA THR A 353 10.36 20.37 -10.86
C THR A 353 9.00 20.13 -10.24
N SER A 354 8.52 18.90 -10.26
CA SER A 354 7.42 18.44 -9.41
C SER A 354 7.61 16.97 -9.12
N ALA A 355 8.25 16.71 -8.00
CA ALA A 355 8.49 15.43 -7.33
C ALA A 355 7.76 14.20 -7.92
N GLY A 356 8.38 13.49 -8.84
CA GLY A 356 8.34 12.03 -8.88
C GLY A 356 7.14 11.30 -9.45
N ILE A 357 6.03 11.94 -9.79
CA ILE A 357 4.90 11.28 -10.47
C ILE A 357 5.03 11.57 -11.95
N SER A 358 5.17 10.52 -12.78
CA SER A 358 5.26 10.69 -14.23
C SER A 358 3.95 11.25 -14.82
N ALA A 359 4.02 11.82 -16.02
CA ALA A 359 2.82 12.27 -16.74
C ALA A 359 1.83 11.10 -16.92
N LEU A 360 2.33 9.90 -17.17
CA LEU A 360 1.53 8.67 -17.33
C LEU A 360 0.84 8.25 -16.04
N ASP A 361 1.49 8.41 -14.89
CA ASP A 361 0.87 8.12 -13.58
C ASP A 361 -0.25 9.12 -13.28
N ARG A 362 -0.05 10.41 -13.58
CA ARG A 362 -1.10 11.43 -13.45
C ARG A 362 -2.31 11.13 -14.32
N GLU A 363 -2.09 10.74 -15.58
CA GLU A 363 -3.18 10.32 -16.47
C GLU A 363 -3.94 9.12 -15.91
N THR A 364 -3.23 8.18 -15.31
CA THR A 364 -3.84 7.01 -14.66
C THR A 364 -4.73 7.43 -13.48
N MET A 365 -4.27 8.37 -12.66
CA MET A 365 -5.05 8.87 -11.51
C MET A 365 -6.33 9.61 -11.91
N PHE A 366 -6.34 10.29 -13.06
CA PHE A 366 -7.50 10.98 -13.61
C PHE A 366 -8.32 10.11 -14.58
N THR A 367 -8.17 8.80 -14.54
CA THR A 367 -8.96 7.87 -15.38
C THR A 367 -10.43 7.89 -14.96
N LEU A 368 -11.33 8.03 -15.94
CA LEU A 368 -12.77 7.87 -15.78
C LEU A 368 -13.19 6.49 -16.27
N GLY A 369 -14.04 5.80 -15.51
CA GLY A 369 -14.57 4.50 -15.93
C GLY A 369 -15.92 4.19 -15.31
N ASN A 370 -16.73 3.39 -16.00
CA ASN A 370 -18.06 2.95 -15.56
C ASN A 370 -18.22 1.42 -15.47
N GLY A 371 -17.11 0.68 -15.48
CA GLY A 371 -17.11 -0.78 -15.46
C GLY A 371 -17.30 -1.41 -16.85
N TYR A 372 -17.70 -0.66 -17.87
CA TYR A 372 -17.77 -1.10 -19.28
C TYR A 372 -16.70 -0.44 -20.14
N MET A 373 -16.53 0.87 -20.02
CA MET A 373 -15.45 1.59 -20.67
C MET A 373 -14.67 2.44 -19.67
N ALA A 374 -13.39 2.67 -19.97
CA ALA A 374 -12.51 3.54 -19.20
C ALA A 374 -11.67 4.39 -20.14
N THR A 375 -11.52 5.68 -19.83
CA THR A 375 -10.69 6.61 -20.59
C THR A 375 -9.63 7.21 -19.68
N ARG A 376 -8.37 7.18 -20.10
CA ARG A 376 -7.25 7.78 -19.36
C ARG A 376 -7.43 9.30 -19.22
N GLY A 377 -6.81 9.84 -18.18
CA GLY A 377 -6.82 11.26 -17.87
C GLY A 377 -5.89 12.12 -18.71
N SER A 378 -5.70 11.84 -20.01
CA SER A 378 -4.91 12.65 -20.92
C SER A 378 -5.54 14.02 -21.18
N HIS A 379 -4.71 14.98 -21.61
CA HIS A 379 -5.19 16.31 -22.02
C HIS A 379 -5.73 16.26 -23.43
N GLU A 380 -6.92 16.84 -23.63
CA GLU A 380 -7.68 16.78 -24.88
C GLU A 380 -6.97 17.43 -26.06
N ASP A 381 -6.17 18.44 -25.77
CA ASP A 381 -5.49 19.31 -26.75
C ASP A 381 -3.98 19.16 -26.77
N GLY A 382 -3.47 18.10 -26.15
CA GLY A 382 -2.04 17.83 -26.11
C GLY A 382 -1.21 18.88 -25.34
N LEU A 383 -1.83 19.67 -24.45
CA LEU A 383 -1.10 20.66 -23.65
C LEU A 383 0.06 20.03 -22.87
N LEU A 384 -0.15 18.88 -22.33
CA LEU A 384 0.90 18.03 -21.75
C LEU A 384 1.04 16.75 -22.59
N ALA A 385 2.29 16.31 -22.80
CA ALA A 385 2.53 15.03 -23.44
C ALA A 385 1.89 13.89 -22.63
N GLY A 386 1.21 12.99 -23.30
CA GLY A 386 0.47 11.89 -22.69
C GLY A 386 0.35 10.68 -23.59
N ALA A 387 -0.31 9.66 -23.09
CA ALA A 387 -0.68 8.46 -23.82
C ALA A 387 -2.21 8.27 -23.70
N PRO A 388 -3.00 8.98 -24.53
CA PRO A 388 -4.45 8.83 -24.53
C PRO A 388 -4.80 7.37 -24.84
N ALA A 389 -5.74 6.83 -24.09
CA ALA A 389 -6.25 5.49 -24.34
C ALA A 389 -7.66 5.36 -23.78
N THR A 390 -8.51 4.72 -24.54
CA THR A 390 -9.85 4.30 -24.12
C THR A 390 -9.93 2.78 -24.22
N PHE A 391 -10.44 2.14 -23.18
CA PHE A 391 -10.58 0.69 -23.12
C PHE A 391 -12.04 0.30 -22.94
N VAL A 392 -12.43 -0.82 -23.54
CA VAL A 392 -13.76 -1.40 -23.40
C VAL A 392 -13.64 -2.80 -22.82
N ALA A 393 -14.41 -3.09 -21.77
CA ALA A 393 -14.39 -4.38 -21.12
C ALA A 393 -14.72 -5.53 -22.09
N GLY A 394 -13.88 -6.56 -22.09
CA GLY A 394 -14.03 -7.73 -22.96
C GLY A 394 -13.42 -7.57 -24.36
N VAL A 395 -12.76 -6.45 -24.66
CA VAL A 395 -12.02 -6.25 -25.92
C VAL A 395 -10.54 -6.44 -25.64
N PHE A 396 -10.02 -7.57 -26.08
CA PHE A 396 -8.62 -7.97 -25.92
C PHE A 396 -8.01 -8.31 -27.26
N ASP A 397 -6.72 -8.05 -27.40
CA ASP A 397 -5.93 -8.63 -28.49
C ASP A 397 -5.74 -10.13 -28.19
N CYS A 398 -6.08 -10.96 -29.17
CA CYS A 398 -5.90 -12.40 -29.11
C CYS A 398 -4.80 -12.77 -30.08
N ASP A 399 -3.53 -12.79 -29.66
CA ASP A 399 -2.50 -13.46 -30.43
C ASP A 399 -2.73 -14.99 -30.37
N PRO A 400 -2.65 -15.69 -31.52
CA PRO A 400 -2.83 -17.14 -31.55
C PRO A 400 -1.70 -17.95 -30.89
N ALA A 401 -0.67 -17.31 -30.33
CA ALA A 401 0.40 -17.99 -29.61
C ALA A 401 -0.08 -18.51 -28.23
N PRO A 402 0.15 -19.81 -27.93
CA PRO A 402 -0.42 -20.43 -26.71
C PRO A 402 0.07 -19.87 -25.38
N ASP A 403 1.14 -19.08 -25.37
CA ASP A 403 1.84 -18.60 -24.16
C ASP A 403 1.73 -17.08 -23.96
N GLU A 404 0.97 -16.36 -24.77
CA GLU A 404 0.79 -14.91 -24.64
C GLU A 404 -0.47 -14.56 -23.85
N VAL A 405 -0.33 -13.59 -22.95
CA VAL A 405 -1.44 -13.05 -22.16
C VAL A 405 -2.21 -12.06 -23.04
N ALA A 406 -3.54 -12.24 -23.14
CA ALA A 406 -4.39 -11.30 -23.84
C ALA A 406 -4.27 -9.90 -23.26
N GLU A 407 -3.94 -8.90 -24.08
CA GLU A 407 -3.80 -7.51 -23.68
C GLU A 407 -5.07 -6.71 -24.00
N LEU A 408 -5.36 -5.67 -23.17
CA LEU A 408 -6.47 -4.75 -23.45
C LEU A 408 -6.13 -3.90 -24.68
N VAL A 409 -7.02 -3.92 -25.67
CA VAL A 409 -6.87 -3.12 -26.90
C VAL A 409 -7.28 -1.68 -26.60
N SER A 410 -6.42 -0.72 -26.97
CA SER A 410 -6.81 0.69 -26.96
C SER A 410 -7.82 0.95 -28.08
N MET A 411 -8.97 1.48 -27.72
CA MET A 411 -9.98 1.97 -28.65
C MET A 411 -9.58 3.33 -29.21
N PRO A 412 -10.19 3.80 -30.32
CA PRO A 412 -9.93 5.13 -30.85
C PRO A 412 -10.07 6.23 -29.78
N ASP A 413 -9.17 7.21 -29.83
CA ASP A 413 -9.22 8.36 -28.94
C ASP A 413 -10.33 9.33 -29.37
N TRP A 414 -11.32 9.51 -28.49
CA TRP A 414 -12.46 10.40 -28.71
C TRP A 414 -12.27 11.77 -28.05
N LEU A 415 -11.15 12.00 -27.37
CA LEU A 415 -10.88 13.22 -26.62
C LEU A 415 -10.21 14.32 -27.48
N SER A 416 -9.60 13.94 -28.60
CA SER A 416 -8.71 14.81 -29.37
C SER A 416 -9.39 16.08 -29.88
N VAL A 417 -8.86 17.24 -29.43
CA VAL A 417 -9.30 18.59 -29.85
C VAL A 417 -8.07 19.42 -30.23
N GLU A 418 -8.08 19.95 -31.44
CA GLU A 418 -7.12 20.94 -31.89
C GLU A 418 -7.70 22.34 -31.77
N VAL A 419 -6.91 23.30 -31.28
CA VAL A 419 -7.28 24.69 -31.13
C VAL A 419 -6.43 25.54 -32.05
N LEU A 420 -7.08 26.27 -32.97
CA LEU A 420 -6.44 27.22 -33.87
C LEU A 420 -6.88 28.67 -33.52
N LEU A 421 -5.98 29.62 -33.69
CA LEU A 421 -6.25 31.04 -33.56
C LEU A 421 -5.74 31.72 -34.85
N ASP A 422 -6.65 32.39 -35.57
CA ASP A 422 -6.42 33.03 -36.87
C ASP A 422 -5.81 32.03 -37.89
N GLY A 423 -6.28 30.79 -37.90
CA GLY A 423 -5.83 29.71 -38.75
C GLY A 423 -4.46 29.10 -38.39
N GLN A 424 -3.86 29.52 -37.27
CA GLN A 424 -2.61 28.92 -36.75
C GLN A 424 -2.90 28.01 -35.56
N THR A 425 -2.36 26.82 -35.57
CA THR A 425 -2.49 25.86 -34.46
C THR A 425 -1.86 26.43 -33.20
N VAL A 426 -2.62 26.49 -32.10
CA VAL A 426 -2.20 26.91 -30.78
C VAL A 426 -1.93 25.69 -29.90
N LEU A 427 -2.84 24.72 -29.92
CA LEU A 427 -2.73 23.45 -29.20
C LEU A 427 -3.20 22.33 -30.14
N SER A 428 -2.45 21.23 -30.18
CA SER A 428 -2.86 20.05 -30.92
C SER A 428 -2.26 18.79 -30.28
N PRO A 429 -3.02 17.71 -30.12
CA PRO A 429 -2.49 16.43 -29.67
C PRO A 429 -1.62 15.74 -30.74
N LEU A 430 -1.73 16.13 -32.01
CA LEU A 430 -0.98 15.56 -33.12
C LEU A 430 0.40 16.20 -33.33
N GLU A 431 0.61 17.42 -32.84
CA GLU A 431 1.86 18.17 -33.05
C GLU A 431 2.59 18.44 -31.74
N SER A 432 3.69 17.73 -31.54
CA SER A 432 4.46 17.81 -30.28
C SER A 432 5.38 19.04 -30.14
N SER A 433 5.60 19.86 -31.18
CA SER A 433 6.67 20.87 -31.13
C SER A 433 6.40 22.25 -31.72
N CYS A 434 5.59 22.42 -32.77
CA CYS A 434 5.60 23.66 -33.54
C CYS A 434 4.68 24.78 -33.06
N ALA A 435 3.57 24.47 -32.37
CA ALA A 435 2.60 25.46 -31.94
C ALA A 435 2.95 26.17 -30.62
N ARG A 436 3.82 25.59 -29.81
CA ARG A 436 4.17 26.05 -28.47
C ARG A 436 5.09 27.27 -28.41
N GLU A 437 5.82 27.58 -29.50
CA GLU A 437 6.66 28.79 -29.58
C GLU A 437 5.85 30.09 -29.50
N ALA A 438 4.55 30.04 -29.82
CA ALA A 438 3.65 31.18 -29.72
C ALA A 438 3.08 31.40 -28.32
N ILE A 439 3.23 30.46 -27.37
CA ILE A 439 2.71 30.56 -26.01
C ILE A 439 3.78 31.19 -25.10
N GLN A 440 3.51 32.39 -24.57
CA GLN A 440 4.41 33.07 -23.63
C GLN A 440 4.28 32.59 -22.20
N SER A 441 3.10 32.20 -21.80
CA SER A 441 2.83 31.56 -20.50
C SER A 441 1.54 30.77 -20.54
N CYS A 442 1.45 29.72 -19.76
CA CYS A 442 0.21 29.01 -19.53
C CYS A 442 0.04 28.73 -18.02
N HIS A 443 -1.22 28.69 -17.61
CA HIS A 443 -1.65 28.20 -16.33
C HIS A 443 -2.73 27.16 -16.59
N TYR A 444 -2.64 26.01 -15.92
CA TYR A 444 -3.70 25.02 -15.99
C TYR A 444 -4.10 24.54 -14.59
N ASP A 445 -5.35 24.17 -14.49
CA ASP A 445 -5.99 23.62 -13.31
C ASP A 445 -6.91 22.49 -13.74
N ARG A 446 -6.81 21.33 -13.06
CA ARG A 446 -7.62 20.16 -13.37
C ARG A 446 -8.07 19.49 -12.08
N SER A 447 -9.35 19.14 -12.01
CA SER A 447 -9.92 18.40 -10.90
C SER A 447 -10.74 17.21 -11.37
N LEU A 448 -10.66 16.10 -10.64
CA LEU A 448 -11.57 14.95 -10.76
C LEU A 448 -12.48 14.96 -9.53
N ASP A 449 -13.77 15.22 -9.77
CA ASP A 449 -14.82 15.08 -8.76
C ASP A 449 -15.26 13.61 -8.72
N LEU A 450 -14.88 12.91 -7.64
CA LEU A 450 -15.20 11.50 -7.46
C LEU A 450 -16.69 11.26 -7.15
N ALA A 451 -17.38 12.24 -6.56
CA ALA A 451 -18.79 12.11 -6.25
C ALA A 451 -19.66 12.23 -7.50
N GLN A 452 -19.24 13.09 -8.45
CA GLN A 452 -19.92 13.29 -9.72
C GLN A 452 -19.35 12.44 -10.86
N ALA A 453 -18.20 11.79 -10.63
CA ALA A 453 -17.42 11.05 -11.64
C ALA A 453 -17.13 11.91 -12.88
N CYS A 454 -16.65 13.14 -12.66
CA CYS A 454 -16.46 14.14 -13.69
C CYS A 454 -15.10 14.82 -13.57
N ILE A 455 -14.39 14.99 -14.70
CA ILE A 455 -13.19 15.80 -14.77
C ILE A 455 -13.56 17.19 -15.22
N HIS A 456 -13.07 18.19 -14.50
CA HIS A 456 -13.10 19.61 -14.87
C HIS A 456 -11.68 20.08 -15.12
N ARG A 457 -11.47 20.86 -16.15
CA ARG A 457 -10.18 21.44 -16.48
C ARG A 457 -10.34 22.89 -16.93
N THR A 458 -9.44 23.77 -16.49
CA THR A 458 -9.31 25.14 -16.97
C THR A 458 -7.87 25.37 -17.42
N VAL A 459 -7.68 25.94 -18.58
CA VAL A 459 -6.36 26.36 -19.09
C VAL A 459 -6.43 27.82 -19.47
N ARG A 460 -5.40 28.57 -19.13
CA ARG A 460 -5.27 29.99 -19.50
C ARG A 460 -3.95 30.19 -20.22
N LEU A 461 -4.00 30.49 -21.51
CA LEU A 461 -2.86 30.66 -22.38
C LEU A 461 -2.66 32.15 -22.69
N ARG A 462 -1.42 32.63 -22.53
CA ARG A 462 -1.01 33.96 -22.98
C ARG A 462 -0.13 33.82 -24.22
N GLY A 463 -0.63 34.37 -25.33
CA GLY A 463 0.08 34.45 -26.61
C GLY A 463 0.72 35.81 -26.90
N PRO A 464 1.29 35.98 -28.12
CA PRO A 464 1.87 37.24 -28.59
C PRO A 464 0.81 38.34 -28.60
N ALA A 465 1.29 39.61 -28.57
CA ALA A 465 0.45 40.82 -28.56
C ALA A 465 -0.53 40.89 -27.38
N GLY A 466 -0.27 40.21 -26.26
CA GLY A 466 -1.10 40.25 -25.05
C GLY A 466 -2.44 39.53 -25.18
N ARG A 467 -2.63 38.71 -26.19
CA ARG A 467 -3.82 37.86 -26.34
C ARG A 467 -3.89 36.82 -25.22
N VAL A 468 -5.06 36.60 -24.69
CA VAL A 468 -5.31 35.60 -23.64
C VAL A 468 -6.50 34.74 -24.00
N LEU A 469 -6.27 33.43 -24.11
CA LEU A 469 -7.28 32.39 -24.29
C LEU A 469 -7.55 31.69 -22.96
N ARG A 470 -8.81 31.50 -22.62
CA ARG A 470 -9.25 30.59 -21.56
C ARG A 470 -9.96 29.40 -22.21
N ILE A 471 -9.52 28.20 -21.86
CA ILE A 471 -10.10 26.93 -22.30
C ILE A 471 -10.68 26.25 -21.08
N GLU A 472 -11.93 25.82 -21.18
CA GLU A 472 -12.61 25.05 -20.15
C GLU A 472 -13.09 23.72 -20.76
N SER A 473 -12.75 22.61 -20.13
CA SER A 473 -13.31 21.32 -20.50
C SER A 473 -13.95 20.61 -19.31
N GLN A 474 -15.01 19.87 -19.60
CA GLN A 474 -15.69 19.01 -18.66
C GLN A 474 -16.01 17.71 -19.35
N ARG A 475 -15.65 16.56 -18.73
CA ARG A 475 -15.92 15.26 -19.31
C ARG A 475 -16.30 14.23 -18.27
N PHE A 476 -17.10 13.27 -18.69
CA PHE A 476 -17.51 12.12 -17.90
C PHE A 476 -17.77 10.89 -18.77
N VAL A 477 -17.71 9.73 -18.14
CA VAL A 477 -18.19 8.46 -18.70
C VAL A 477 -19.47 8.10 -17.94
N SER A 478 -20.59 7.94 -18.64
CA SER A 478 -21.90 7.80 -18.03
C SER A 478 -22.03 6.52 -17.20
N LEU A 479 -22.49 6.66 -15.96
CA LEU A 479 -22.84 5.53 -15.10
C LEU A 479 -24.25 4.98 -15.40
N ALA A 480 -25.12 5.80 -15.99
CA ALA A 480 -26.50 5.43 -16.35
C ALA A 480 -26.59 4.71 -17.70
N ASP A 481 -25.80 5.18 -18.69
CA ASP A 481 -25.66 4.53 -19.99
C ASP A 481 -24.18 4.17 -20.18
N ARG A 482 -23.87 2.90 -20.02
CA ARG A 482 -22.49 2.41 -20.09
C ARG A 482 -21.77 2.60 -21.43
N HIS A 483 -22.52 2.89 -22.50
CA HIS A 483 -21.98 3.10 -23.84
C HIS A 483 -21.76 4.57 -24.17
N LEU A 484 -22.03 5.49 -23.24
CA LEU A 484 -21.99 6.92 -23.45
C LEU A 484 -20.83 7.56 -22.69
N ALA A 485 -20.00 8.31 -23.41
CA ALA A 485 -19.06 9.28 -22.85
C ALA A 485 -19.34 10.67 -23.44
N CYS A 486 -19.15 11.71 -22.65
CA CYS A 486 -19.45 13.08 -23.04
C CYS A 486 -18.31 14.01 -22.67
N MET A 487 -18.05 14.99 -23.53
CA MET A 487 -17.13 16.08 -23.30
C MET A 487 -17.77 17.40 -23.71
N ARG A 488 -17.66 18.41 -22.85
CA ARG A 488 -17.89 19.82 -23.20
C ARG A 488 -16.52 20.48 -23.28
N TYR A 489 -16.29 21.23 -24.34
CA TYR A 489 -15.05 21.98 -24.55
C TYR A 489 -15.39 23.39 -24.98
N GLU A 490 -14.89 24.39 -24.27
CA GLU A 490 -15.25 25.81 -24.46
C GLU A 490 -13.96 26.65 -24.50
N VAL A 491 -13.87 27.53 -25.48
CA VAL A 491 -12.77 28.47 -25.63
C VAL A 491 -13.29 29.90 -25.59
N THR A 492 -12.72 30.70 -24.71
CA THR A 492 -13.05 32.11 -24.52
C THR A 492 -11.83 33.00 -24.77
N MET A 493 -11.97 34.02 -25.60
CA MET A 493 -10.95 35.06 -25.72
C MET A 493 -11.12 36.07 -24.57
N GLU A 494 -10.25 36.02 -23.55
CA GLU A 494 -10.30 36.93 -22.39
C GLU A 494 -9.67 38.29 -22.71
N ALA A 495 -8.67 38.34 -23.59
CA ALA A 495 -8.05 39.57 -24.02
C ALA A 495 -7.56 39.48 -25.48
N GLY A 496 -7.65 40.59 -26.19
CA GLY A 496 -7.37 40.68 -27.61
C GLY A 496 -8.58 40.29 -28.47
N ALA A 497 -8.33 40.10 -29.77
CA ALA A 497 -9.32 39.62 -30.74
C ALA A 497 -8.64 38.63 -31.70
N GLY A 498 -9.44 37.70 -32.25
CA GLY A 498 -9.02 36.70 -33.23
C GLY A 498 -10.13 35.71 -33.52
N GLU A 499 -10.03 35.02 -34.64
CA GLU A 499 -10.91 33.92 -34.99
C GLU A 499 -10.41 32.62 -34.34
N VAL A 500 -11.24 31.97 -33.51
CA VAL A 500 -10.98 30.71 -32.88
C VAL A 500 -11.63 29.57 -33.66
N GLN A 501 -10.88 28.59 -34.09
CA GLN A 501 -11.39 27.39 -34.73
C GLN A 501 -11.05 26.18 -33.86
N LEU A 502 -12.03 25.28 -33.68
CA LEU A 502 -11.89 24.01 -32.98
C LEU A 502 -12.08 22.87 -33.96
N ASN A 503 -11.14 21.96 -34.02
CA ASN A 503 -11.24 20.72 -34.77
C ASN A 503 -11.28 19.57 -33.76
N SER A 504 -12.41 18.86 -33.69
CA SER A 504 -12.52 17.63 -32.90
C SER A 504 -12.47 16.43 -33.83
N PHE A 505 -11.71 15.43 -33.46
CA PHE A 505 -11.52 14.22 -34.27
C PHE A 505 -11.42 12.98 -33.37
N ILE A 506 -11.61 11.82 -33.97
CA ILE A 506 -11.44 10.51 -33.38
C ILE A 506 -10.28 9.85 -34.11
N ASP A 507 -9.20 9.50 -33.39
CA ASP A 507 -7.98 8.92 -33.96
C ASP A 507 -7.77 7.46 -33.46
#